data_ec816a1f13633b2ecb0bde46dc73bbd3
#
_entry.id   ec816a1f13633b2ecb0bde46dc73bbd3
#
_cell.length_a   1.000
_cell.length_b   1.000
_cell.length_c   1.000
_cell.angle_alpha   90.00
_cell.angle_beta   90.00
_cell.angle_gamma   90.00
#
_symmetry.space_group_name_H-M   'P 1'
#
loop_
_entity.id
_entity.type
_entity.pdbx_description
1 polymer ?
#
loop_
_entity_poly.entity_id
_entity_poly.type
_entity_poly.pdbx_seq_one_letter_code
_entity_poly.pdbx_strand_id
1 'polypeptide(L)'
;MKTYKGRGIVLHTLKYGDTSMVAYLLTDVGGRRSYMVQGVRSRSGRGSKLALFQPMFPVEFEGLESPRQQMDRFKEVRAGFVLQSLPFDVRKSTMALFMAEVLYRLVRESEPNRPLFDFVWGSAEALDAMDEGVPNFHLWFLANLSRLLGFRPGNDYTPGAWFDIREGLYSVVRPAHPGVMTQECACLLYTSPSPRDRTRSR
;
A
#
# COMPACT_ATOMS: atom_id res chain seq x y z
N MET A 1 14.96 9.30 25.69
CA MET A 1 14.17 8.81 24.54
C MET A 1 14.42 9.79 23.40
N LYS A 2 14.86 9.30 22.25
CA LYS A 2 15.08 10.14 21.06
C LYS A 2 13.75 10.35 20.36
N THR A 3 13.46 11.59 19.99
CA THR A 3 12.29 11.93 19.19
C THR A 3 12.68 12.06 17.73
N TYR A 4 11.78 11.66 16.83
CA TYR A 4 11.95 11.82 15.41
C TYR A 4 10.61 12.14 14.74
N LYS A 5 10.64 12.87 13.63
CA LYS A 5 9.46 13.19 12.83
C LYS A 5 9.44 12.32 11.59
N GLY A 6 8.25 11.92 11.16
CA GLY A 6 8.07 11.11 9.96
C GLY A 6 6.67 11.21 9.41
N ARG A 7 6.51 10.66 8.21
CA ARG A 7 5.22 10.42 7.57
C ARG A 7 4.98 8.92 7.49
N GLY A 8 3.74 8.51 7.54
CA GLY A 8 3.38 7.10 7.47
C GLY A 8 2.02 6.87 6.80
N ILE A 9 1.89 5.70 6.18
CA ILE A 9 0.61 5.16 5.71
C ILE A 9 0.23 4.00 6.62
N VAL A 10 -0.97 4.02 7.15
CA VAL A 10 -1.50 2.95 8.02
C VAL A 10 -1.77 1.71 7.17
N LEU A 11 -1.16 0.59 7.54
CA LEU A 11 -1.35 -0.69 6.86
C LEU A 11 -2.29 -1.60 7.63
N HIS A 12 -2.07 -1.72 8.94
CA HIS A 12 -2.83 -2.66 9.76
C HIS A 12 -2.89 -2.18 11.21
N THR A 13 -3.96 -2.55 11.91
CA THR A 13 -4.11 -2.26 13.33
C THR A 13 -4.58 -3.49 14.09
N LEU A 14 -4.00 -3.70 15.28
CA LEU A 14 -4.39 -4.77 16.19
C LEU A 14 -4.85 -4.18 17.53
N LYS A 15 -5.97 -4.65 18.04
CA LYS A 15 -6.41 -4.30 19.39
C LYS A 15 -5.38 -4.81 20.42
N TYR A 16 -5.01 -3.94 21.35
CA TYR A 16 -4.09 -4.26 22.45
C TYR A 16 -4.67 -3.77 23.77
N GLY A 17 -5.18 -4.70 24.59
CA GLY A 17 -5.92 -4.34 25.81
C GLY A 17 -7.23 -3.58 25.53
N ASP A 18 -7.71 -2.85 26.55
CA ASP A 18 -9.02 -2.20 26.48
C ASP A 18 -9.02 -0.85 25.77
N THR A 19 -7.95 -0.08 25.93
CA THR A 19 -7.86 1.31 25.46
C THR A 19 -6.74 1.55 24.45
N SER A 20 -5.92 0.54 24.15
CA SER A 20 -4.74 0.66 23.28
C SER A 20 -4.86 -0.18 22.02
N MET A 21 -4.04 0.14 21.03
CA MET A 21 -3.86 -0.68 19.83
C MET A 21 -2.41 -0.59 19.37
N VAL A 22 -1.99 -1.58 18.58
CA VAL A 22 -0.75 -1.55 17.79
C VAL A 22 -1.11 -1.16 16.37
N ALA A 23 -0.47 -0.13 15.85
CA ALA A 23 -0.59 0.30 14.46
C ALA A 23 0.69 -0.04 13.69
N TYR A 24 0.54 -0.69 12.55
CA TYR A 24 1.61 -0.98 11.60
C TYR A 24 1.56 0.05 10.47
N LEU A 25 2.63 0.79 10.29
CA LEU A 25 2.73 1.83 9.28
C LEU A 25 3.90 1.53 8.33
N LEU A 26 3.71 1.85 7.06
CA LEU A 26 4.80 2.10 6.15
C LEU A 26 5.26 3.55 6.37
N THR A 27 6.53 3.76 6.69
CA THR A 27 7.05 5.08 7.05
C THR A 27 8.18 5.52 6.11
N ASP A 28 8.35 6.82 5.96
CA ASP A 28 9.44 7.41 5.17
C ASP A 28 10.80 7.37 5.90
N VAL A 29 10.79 7.14 7.21
CA VAL A 29 11.99 7.14 8.07
C VAL A 29 12.51 5.76 8.42
N GLY A 30 11.76 4.68 8.16
CA GLY A 30 12.18 3.36 8.60
C GLY A 30 11.33 2.20 8.07
N GLY A 31 10.89 2.24 6.79
CA GLY A 31 10.12 1.14 6.20
C GLY A 31 8.87 0.80 6.99
N ARG A 32 8.58 -0.50 7.18
CA ARG A 32 7.45 -0.91 8.01
C ARG A 32 7.81 -0.90 9.49
N ARG A 33 7.11 -0.09 10.28
CA ARG A 33 7.27 0.01 11.73
C ARG A 33 5.96 -0.21 12.47
N SER A 34 6.05 -0.65 13.71
CA SER A 34 4.92 -0.82 14.62
C SER A 34 4.96 0.21 15.73
N TYR A 35 3.81 0.79 16.04
CA TYR A 35 3.64 1.82 17.04
C TYR A 35 2.55 1.46 18.04
N MET A 36 2.83 1.67 19.32
CA MET A 36 1.82 1.58 20.36
C MET A 36 1.00 2.88 20.40
N VAL A 37 -0.30 2.78 20.19
CA VAL A 37 -1.25 3.89 20.29
C VAL A 37 -2.09 3.73 21.54
N GLN A 38 -1.94 4.63 22.49
CA GLN A 38 -2.66 4.61 23.77
C GLN A 38 -3.87 5.56 23.74
N GLY A 39 -4.90 5.25 24.54
CA GLY A 39 -6.07 6.13 24.73
C GLY A 39 -6.97 6.27 23.49
N VAL A 40 -6.97 5.29 22.58
CA VAL A 40 -7.75 5.32 21.33
C VAL A 40 -9.25 5.37 21.58
N ARG A 41 -9.72 4.80 22.69
CA ARG A 41 -11.12 4.70 23.10
C ARG A 41 -11.47 5.57 24.32
N SER A 42 -10.71 6.63 24.56
CA SER A 42 -11.04 7.54 25.66
C SER A 42 -12.37 8.24 25.40
N ARG A 43 -13.28 8.17 26.40
CA ARG A 43 -14.60 8.82 26.38
C ARG A 43 -14.55 10.36 26.42
N SER A 44 -13.39 10.96 26.60
CA SER A 44 -13.25 12.43 26.63
C SER A 44 -13.24 12.99 25.20
N GLY A 45 -14.33 13.47 24.75
CA GLY A 45 -14.81 14.26 23.62
C GLY A 45 -13.89 14.99 22.63
N ARG A 46 -12.62 14.70 22.57
CA ARG A 46 -11.73 15.16 21.49
C ARG A 46 -11.59 14.02 20.48
N GLY A 47 -12.19 14.17 19.32
CA GLY A 47 -12.32 13.26 18.18
C GLY A 47 -11.53 11.96 18.26
N SER A 48 -12.20 10.84 18.04
CA SER A 48 -11.59 9.52 18.17
C SER A 48 -10.30 9.43 17.34
N LYS A 49 -9.15 9.31 18.00
CA LYS A 49 -7.86 9.03 17.33
C LYS A 49 -7.95 7.81 16.40
N LEU A 50 -8.94 6.95 16.64
CA LEU A 50 -9.20 5.76 15.83
C LEU A 50 -9.43 6.08 14.35
N ALA A 51 -10.03 7.23 14.04
CA ALA A 51 -10.29 7.64 12.66
C ALA A 51 -9.00 7.83 11.83
N LEU A 52 -7.89 8.20 12.48
CA LEU A 52 -6.60 8.36 11.82
C LEU A 52 -5.92 7.03 11.47
N PHE A 53 -6.34 5.93 12.10
CA PHE A 53 -5.70 4.63 11.96
C PHE A 53 -6.50 3.64 11.11
N GLN A 54 -7.15 4.16 10.08
CA GLN A 54 -7.84 3.35 9.05
C GLN A 54 -6.83 2.90 7.97
N PRO A 55 -7.06 1.77 7.29
CA PRO A 55 -6.20 1.31 6.20
C PRO A 55 -5.98 2.38 5.13
N MET A 56 -4.74 2.55 4.69
CA MET A 56 -4.25 3.55 3.73
C MET A 56 -4.38 5.02 4.17
N PHE A 57 -4.72 5.29 5.43
CA PHE A 57 -4.75 6.66 5.93
C PHE A 57 -3.34 7.23 6.07
N PRO A 58 -3.09 8.43 5.49
CA PRO A 58 -1.84 9.14 5.62
C PRO A 58 -1.76 9.84 6.97
N VAL A 59 -0.65 9.69 7.67
CA VAL A 59 -0.39 10.37 8.93
C VAL A 59 0.98 11.02 8.94
N GLU A 60 1.07 12.16 9.61
CA GLU A 60 2.32 12.78 10.04
C GLU A 60 2.46 12.60 11.53
N PHE A 61 3.64 12.30 12.00
CA PHE A 61 3.84 11.99 13.41
C PHE A 61 5.19 12.45 13.96
N GLU A 62 5.22 12.65 15.28
CA GLU A 62 6.42 12.69 16.09
C GLU A 62 6.49 11.39 16.89
N GLY A 63 7.50 10.56 16.61
CA GLY A 63 7.73 9.27 17.24
C GLY A 63 8.71 9.38 18.42
N LEU A 64 8.52 8.49 19.39
CA LEU A 64 9.43 8.27 20.52
C LEU A 64 10.07 6.90 20.34
N GLU A 65 11.39 6.89 20.12
CA GLU A 65 12.16 5.65 19.96
C GLU A 65 12.21 4.89 21.29
N SER A 66 11.90 3.59 21.24
CA SER A 66 11.96 2.73 22.40
C SER A 66 13.41 2.28 22.67
N PRO A 67 13.99 2.53 23.88
CA PRO A 67 15.38 2.17 24.19
C PRO A 67 15.66 0.66 24.18
N ARG A 68 14.61 -0.17 24.27
CA ARG A 68 14.71 -1.64 24.37
C ARG A 68 14.26 -2.38 23.10
N GLN A 69 14.28 -1.71 21.93
CA GLN A 69 13.76 -2.25 20.65
C GLN A 69 12.30 -2.77 20.74
N GLN A 70 11.55 -2.33 21.74
CA GLN A 70 10.12 -2.52 21.83
C GLN A 70 9.45 -1.55 20.85
N MET A 71 8.15 -1.75 20.58
CA MET A 71 7.35 -0.88 19.72
C MET A 71 7.52 0.59 20.09
N ASP A 72 7.74 1.42 19.09
CA ASP A 72 7.79 2.87 19.25
C ASP A 72 6.43 3.42 19.71
N ARG A 73 6.39 4.66 20.18
CA ARG A 73 5.17 5.33 20.60
C ARG A 73 5.02 6.65 19.86
N PHE A 74 3.78 7.06 19.62
CA PHE A 74 3.53 8.40 19.15
C PHE A 74 3.56 9.39 20.33
N LYS A 75 4.32 10.46 20.17
CA LYS A 75 4.17 11.68 20.99
C LYS A 75 3.02 12.50 20.46
N GLU A 76 2.98 12.68 19.10
CA GLU A 76 1.93 13.36 18.39
C GLU A 76 1.67 12.65 17.07
N VAL A 77 0.41 12.65 16.62
CA VAL A 77 -0.01 12.13 15.31
C VAL A 77 -1.16 12.98 14.78
N ARG A 78 -1.09 13.31 13.49
CA ARG A 78 -2.13 14.05 12.77
C ARG A 78 -2.31 13.48 11.37
N ALA A 79 -3.40 13.87 10.70
CA ALA A 79 -3.58 13.53 9.28
C ALA A 79 -2.47 14.18 8.45
N GLY A 80 -1.89 13.42 7.52
CA GLY A 80 -0.88 13.91 6.58
C GLY A 80 -1.49 14.79 5.50
N PHE A 81 -2.68 14.40 5.01
CA PHE A 81 -3.58 15.22 4.21
C PHE A 81 -5.03 14.81 4.49
N VAL A 82 -5.97 15.67 4.10
CA VAL A 82 -7.39 15.45 4.33
C VAL A 82 -7.95 14.59 3.20
N LEU A 83 -8.42 13.38 3.54
CA LEU A 83 -9.13 12.51 2.62
C LEU A 83 -10.57 12.99 2.44
N GLN A 84 -10.98 13.20 1.19
CA GLN A 84 -12.28 13.78 0.83
C GLN A 84 -13.33 12.69 0.55
N SER A 85 -12.95 11.62 -0.10
CA SER A 85 -13.88 10.60 -0.60
C SER A 85 -13.54 9.18 -0.14
N LEU A 86 -12.28 8.85 0.04
CA LEU A 86 -11.82 7.50 0.39
C LEU A 86 -12.52 6.93 1.64
N PRO A 87 -12.76 7.67 2.73
CA PRO A 87 -13.48 7.16 3.90
C PRO A 87 -14.97 6.95 3.68
N PHE A 88 -15.57 7.60 2.68
CA PHE A 88 -17.01 7.69 2.49
C PHE A 88 -17.52 6.89 1.27
N ASP A 89 -16.66 6.60 0.28
CA ASP A 89 -17.00 5.73 -0.85
C ASP A 89 -16.58 4.29 -0.55
N VAL A 90 -17.59 3.39 -0.49
CA VAL A 90 -17.40 1.95 -0.21
C VAL A 90 -16.42 1.29 -1.20
N ARG A 91 -16.44 1.68 -2.48
CA ARG A 91 -15.53 1.12 -3.49
C ARG A 91 -14.07 1.50 -3.19
N LYS A 92 -13.84 2.79 -2.83
CA LYS A 92 -12.52 3.30 -2.49
C LYS A 92 -12.01 2.72 -1.17
N SER A 93 -12.86 2.65 -0.15
CA SER A 93 -12.49 2.08 1.15
C SER A 93 -12.17 0.58 1.07
N THR A 94 -12.91 -0.18 0.25
CA THR A 94 -12.60 -1.58 -0.02
C THR A 94 -11.26 -1.73 -0.77
N MET A 95 -11.00 -0.86 -1.73
CA MET A 95 -9.72 -0.83 -2.45
C MET A 95 -8.56 -0.48 -1.51
N ALA A 96 -8.74 0.49 -0.63
CA ALA A 96 -7.75 0.87 0.38
C ALA A 96 -7.44 -0.29 1.35
N LEU A 97 -8.47 -1.02 1.79
CA LEU A 97 -8.31 -2.21 2.63
C LEU A 97 -7.47 -3.29 1.91
N PHE A 98 -7.79 -3.57 0.65
CA PHE A 98 -7.02 -4.52 -0.16
C PHE A 98 -5.54 -4.09 -0.30
N MET A 99 -5.29 -2.83 -0.65
CA MET A 99 -3.93 -2.30 -0.82
C MET A 99 -3.13 -2.37 0.48
N ALA A 100 -3.74 -2.00 1.59
CA ALA A 100 -3.12 -2.04 2.91
C ALA A 100 -2.75 -3.47 3.31
N GLU A 101 -3.63 -4.46 3.08
CA GLU A 101 -3.36 -5.87 3.37
C GLU A 101 -2.23 -6.42 2.49
N VAL A 102 -2.21 -6.12 1.20
CA VAL A 102 -1.12 -6.50 0.29
C VAL A 102 0.22 -5.95 0.79
N LEU A 103 0.28 -4.65 1.10
CA LEU A 103 1.49 -4.02 1.63
C LEU A 103 1.90 -4.62 2.97
N TYR A 104 0.97 -4.85 3.87
CA TYR A 104 1.24 -5.44 5.19
C TYR A 104 1.86 -6.84 5.08
N ARG A 105 1.47 -7.64 4.08
CA ARG A 105 2.02 -8.98 3.85
C ARG A 105 3.36 -8.97 3.13
N LEU A 106 3.52 -8.10 2.15
CA LEU A 106 4.71 -8.07 1.29
C LEU A 106 5.87 -7.27 1.91
N VAL A 107 5.59 -6.10 2.49
CA VAL A 107 6.63 -5.23 3.04
C VAL A 107 6.90 -5.63 4.48
N ARG A 108 8.04 -6.29 4.71
CA ARG A 108 8.47 -6.73 6.06
C ARG A 108 9.69 -5.98 6.57
N GLU A 109 10.41 -5.33 5.67
CA GLU A 109 11.66 -4.64 5.98
C GLU A 109 11.40 -3.37 6.78
N SER A 110 12.23 -3.16 7.78
CA SER A 110 12.23 -1.96 8.62
C SER A 110 13.20 -0.89 8.13
N GLU A 111 13.83 -1.09 6.96
CA GLU A 111 14.71 -0.11 6.33
C GLU A 111 13.93 0.89 5.47
N PRO A 112 14.37 2.16 5.41
CA PRO A 112 13.71 3.15 4.59
C PRO A 112 13.77 2.80 3.11
N ASN A 113 12.61 2.72 2.46
CA ASN A 113 12.49 2.61 1.00
C ASN A 113 11.68 3.79 0.49
N ARG A 114 12.37 4.88 0.18
CA ARG A 114 11.76 6.13 -0.23
C ARG A 114 10.91 6.01 -1.50
N PRO A 115 11.37 5.35 -2.58
CA PRO A 115 10.56 5.15 -3.79
C PRO A 115 9.25 4.40 -3.51
N LEU A 116 9.29 3.35 -2.68
CA LEU A 116 8.10 2.61 -2.28
C LEU A 116 7.15 3.48 -1.44
N PHE A 117 7.69 4.22 -0.48
CA PHE A 117 6.89 5.11 0.35
C PHE A 117 6.17 6.18 -0.48
N ASP A 118 6.91 6.90 -1.33
CA ASP A 118 6.36 7.97 -2.17
C ASP A 118 5.30 7.43 -3.16
N PHE A 119 5.50 6.23 -3.70
CA PHE A 119 4.51 5.55 -4.53
C PHE A 119 3.22 5.23 -3.75
N VAL A 120 3.34 4.67 -2.55
CA VAL A 120 2.18 4.28 -1.72
C VAL A 120 1.43 5.52 -1.23
N TRP A 121 2.17 6.56 -0.83
CA TRP A 121 1.60 7.85 -0.43
C TRP A 121 0.80 8.49 -1.57
N GLY A 122 1.40 8.62 -2.75
CA GLY A 122 0.72 9.13 -3.95
C GLY A 122 -0.43 8.24 -4.43
N SER A 123 -0.38 6.93 -4.17
CA SER A 123 -1.49 6.02 -4.49
C SER A 123 -2.71 6.27 -3.61
N ALA A 124 -2.53 6.57 -2.32
CA ALA A 124 -3.63 6.93 -1.42
C ALA A 124 -4.27 8.26 -1.85
N GLU A 125 -3.46 9.25 -2.22
CA GLU A 125 -3.90 10.54 -2.72
C GLU A 125 -4.64 10.42 -4.06
N ALA A 126 -4.10 9.64 -5.00
CA ALA A 126 -4.73 9.38 -6.28
C ALA A 126 -6.06 8.66 -6.16
N LEU A 127 -6.15 7.63 -5.28
CA LEU A 127 -7.39 6.88 -5.04
C LEU A 127 -8.47 7.79 -4.43
N ASP A 128 -8.09 8.70 -3.53
CA ASP A 128 -9.02 9.66 -2.95
C ASP A 128 -9.55 10.64 -4.00
N ALA A 129 -8.69 11.15 -4.88
CA ALA A 129 -9.06 12.13 -5.91
C ALA A 129 -9.78 11.55 -7.13
N MET A 130 -9.78 10.22 -7.33
CA MET A 130 -10.40 9.60 -8.51
C MET A 130 -11.93 9.60 -8.44
N ASP A 131 -12.58 9.99 -9.53
CA ASP A 131 -14.03 9.82 -9.70
C ASP A 131 -14.37 8.58 -10.55
N GLU A 132 -13.50 8.23 -11.51
CA GLU A 132 -13.67 7.11 -12.43
C GLU A 132 -12.48 6.13 -12.35
N GLY A 133 -12.67 4.90 -12.83
CA GLY A 133 -11.60 3.90 -12.93
C GLY A 133 -11.24 3.19 -11.62
N VAL A 134 -11.90 3.49 -10.51
CA VAL A 134 -11.67 2.87 -9.19
C VAL A 134 -11.63 1.34 -9.23
N PRO A 135 -12.51 0.61 -9.95
CA PRO A 135 -12.49 -0.86 -9.98
C PRO A 135 -11.19 -1.46 -10.49
N ASN A 136 -10.47 -0.77 -11.38
CA ASN A 136 -9.22 -1.25 -11.98
C ASN A 136 -7.96 -0.71 -11.29
N PHE A 137 -8.10 0.14 -10.28
CA PHE A 137 -6.96 0.78 -9.60
C PHE A 137 -6.00 -0.25 -9.00
N HIS A 138 -6.52 -1.36 -8.48
CA HIS A 138 -5.69 -2.44 -7.91
C HIS A 138 -4.73 -3.06 -8.93
N LEU A 139 -5.12 -3.18 -10.20
CA LEU A 139 -4.24 -3.73 -11.24
C LEU A 139 -3.06 -2.79 -11.49
N TRP A 140 -3.34 -1.49 -11.63
CA TRP A 140 -2.31 -0.47 -11.77
C TRP A 140 -1.38 -0.44 -10.54
N PHE A 141 -1.96 -0.50 -9.35
CA PHE A 141 -1.22 -0.50 -8.08
C PHE A 141 -0.29 -1.72 -7.99
N LEU A 142 -0.79 -2.93 -8.23
CA LEU A 142 0.00 -4.17 -8.18
C LEU A 142 1.11 -4.18 -9.23
N ALA A 143 0.86 -3.74 -10.45
CA ALA A 143 1.85 -3.68 -11.51
C ALA A 143 3.02 -2.72 -11.18
N ASN A 144 2.73 -1.56 -10.57
CA ASN A 144 3.77 -0.64 -10.13
C ASN A 144 4.48 -1.13 -8.86
N LEU A 145 3.74 -1.72 -7.92
CA LEU A 145 4.30 -2.30 -6.71
C LEU A 145 5.29 -3.42 -7.05
N SER A 146 4.94 -4.33 -7.98
CA SER A 146 5.83 -5.42 -8.42
C SER A 146 7.13 -4.88 -9.01
N ARG A 147 7.06 -3.79 -9.76
CA ARG A 147 8.25 -3.10 -10.29
C ARG A 147 9.15 -2.56 -9.19
N LEU A 148 8.57 -1.94 -8.16
CA LEU A 148 9.31 -1.36 -7.03
C LEU A 148 9.94 -2.43 -6.13
N LEU A 149 9.31 -3.60 -6.05
CA LEU A 149 9.81 -4.75 -5.29
C LEU A 149 10.74 -5.67 -6.12
N GLY A 150 11.03 -5.32 -7.38
CA GLY A 150 12.03 -6.00 -8.20
C GLY A 150 11.55 -7.27 -8.90
N PHE A 151 10.24 -7.57 -8.91
CA PHE A 151 9.68 -8.74 -9.60
C PHE A 151 8.65 -8.38 -10.69
N ARG A 152 8.93 -7.28 -11.40
CA ARG A 152 8.07 -6.88 -12.52
C ARG A 152 8.02 -7.96 -13.60
N PRO A 153 6.82 -8.31 -14.11
CA PRO A 153 6.71 -9.16 -15.30
C PRO A 153 7.53 -8.61 -16.48
N GLY A 154 8.17 -9.49 -17.20
CA GLY A 154 8.87 -9.15 -18.44
C GLY A 154 7.95 -8.42 -19.41
N ASN A 155 8.51 -7.59 -20.29
CA ASN A 155 7.77 -6.80 -21.26
C ASN A 155 8.12 -7.14 -22.72
N ASP A 156 8.71 -8.30 -22.91
CA ASP A 156 9.25 -8.84 -24.17
C ASP A 156 8.25 -9.80 -24.84
N TYR A 157 6.96 -9.46 -24.79
CA TYR A 157 5.91 -10.24 -25.42
C TYR A 157 6.11 -10.34 -26.94
N THR A 158 6.01 -11.55 -27.47
CA THR A 158 5.87 -11.84 -28.89
C THR A 158 4.52 -12.55 -29.16
N PRO A 159 3.87 -12.31 -30.31
CA PRO A 159 2.63 -12.98 -30.63
C PRO A 159 2.71 -14.49 -30.51
N GLY A 160 1.77 -15.08 -29.74
CA GLY A 160 1.78 -16.51 -29.46
C GLY A 160 2.69 -16.96 -28.33
N ALA A 161 3.30 -16.04 -27.58
CA ALA A 161 4.10 -16.41 -26.41
C ALA A 161 3.23 -16.86 -25.23
N TRP A 162 3.78 -17.77 -24.44
CA TRP A 162 3.29 -18.16 -23.11
C TRP A 162 3.88 -17.20 -22.07
N PHE A 163 3.22 -17.04 -20.93
CA PHE A 163 3.80 -16.29 -19.82
C PHE A 163 4.11 -17.25 -18.66
N ASP A 164 5.37 -17.34 -18.28
CA ASP A 164 5.83 -18.09 -17.13
C ASP A 164 5.59 -17.28 -15.85
N ILE A 165 4.64 -17.74 -15.03
CA ILE A 165 4.27 -17.03 -13.78
C ILE A 165 5.39 -17.12 -12.74
N ARG A 166 6.21 -18.17 -12.78
CA ARG A 166 7.30 -18.37 -11.80
C ARG A 166 8.48 -17.45 -12.06
N GLU A 167 8.87 -17.40 -13.34
CA GLU A 167 10.00 -16.56 -13.78
C GLU A 167 9.58 -15.11 -14.07
N GLY A 168 8.27 -14.87 -14.26
CA GLY A 168 7.76 -13.55 -14.64
C GLY A 168 8.11 -13.13 -16.07
N LEU A 169 8.35 -14.10 -16.97
CA LEU A 169 8.86 -13.86 -18.33
C LEU A 169 7.96 -14.45 -19.41
N TYR A 170 8.00 -13.85 -20.61
CA TYR A 170 7.36 -14.42 -21.79
C TYR A 170 8.29 -15.50 -22.40
N SER A 171 7.69 -16.57 -22.91
CA SER A 171 8.40 -17.67 -23.58
C SER A 171 7.66 -18.13 -24.82
N VAL A 172 8.40 -18.32 -25.92
CA VAL A 172 7.86 -18.90 -27.17
C VAL A 172 7.57 -20.40 -26.99
N VAL A 173 8.34 -21.07 -26.13
CA VAL A 173 8.17 -22.48 -25.79
C VAL A 173 7.33 -22.58 -24.51
N ARG A 174 6.36 -23.48 -24.49
CA ARG A 174 5.55 -23.73 -23.28
C ARG A 174 6.45 -24.26 -22.16
N PRO A 175 6.53 -23.59 -21.00
CA PRO A 175 7.23 -24.12 -19.82
C PRO A 175 6.68 -25.48 -19.36
N ALA A 176 7.55 -26.34 -18.85
CA ALA A 176 7.21 -27.73 -18.47
C ALA A 176 6.48 -27.85 -17.11
N HIS A 177 6.13 -26.75 -16.46
CA HIS A 177 5.45 -26.72 -15.15
C HIS A 177 4.03 -26.11 -15.25
N PRO A 178 3.15 -26.32 -14.24
CA PRO A 178 1.75 -25.84 -14.31
C PRO A 178 1.58 -24.33 -14.12
N GLY A 179 2.61 -23.62 -13.62
CA GLY A 179 2.57 -22.17 -13.38
C GLY A 179 2.74 -21.35 -14.67
N VAL A 180 1.84 -21.53 -15.64
CA VAL A 180 1.93 -20.93 -16.97
C VAL A 180 0.59 -20.34 -17.37
N MET A 181 0.59 -19.09 -17.86
CA MET A 181 -0.59 -18.51 -18.52
C MET A 181 -0.65 -18.94 -19.98
N THR A 182 -1.85 -19.21 -20.46
CA THR A 182 -2.08 -19.51 -21.90
C THR A 182 -1.70 -18.32 -22.78
N GLN A 183 -1.44 -18.58 -24.04
CA GLN A 183 -1.09 -17.54 -25.03
C GLN A 183 -2.13 -16.42 -25.09
N GLU A 184 -3.43 -16.74 -24.99
CA GLU A 184 -4.52 -15.76 -24.94
C GLU A 184 -4.45 -14.87 -23.70
N CYS A 185 -4.25 -15.46 -22.51
CA CYS A 185 -4.10 -14.71 -21.27
C CYS A 185 -2.80 -13.88 -21.25
N ALA A 186 -1.71 -14.42 -21.77
CA ALA A 186 -0.43 -13.72 -21.87
C ALA A 186 -0.51 -12.49 -22.79
N CYS A 187 -1.28 -12.57 -23.89
CA CYS A 187 -1.61 -11.45 -24.76
C CYS A 187 -2.36 -10.35 -24.00
N LEU A 188 -3.37 -10.70 -23.20
CA LEU A 188 -4.13 -9.73 -22.40
C LEU A 188 -3.28 -9.05 -21.33
N LEU A 189 -2.33 -9.75 -20.73
CA LEU A 189 -1.41 -9.16 -19.75
C LEU A 189 -0.55 -8.06 -20.39
N TYR A 190 -0.09 -8.26 -21.63
CA TYR A 190 0.70 -7.29 -22.38
C TYR A 190 -0.14 -6.10 -22.89
N THR A 191 -1.33 -6.38 -23.43
CA THR A 191 -2.20 -5.39 -24.07
C THR A 191 -3.10 -4.64 -23.11
N SER A 192 -3.11 -4.98 -21.80
CA SER A 192 -3.94 -4.29 -20.82
C SER A 192 -3.54 -2.82 -20.74
N PRO A 193 -4.41 -1.88 -21.17
CA PRO A 193 -4.05 -0.46 -21.21
C PRO A 193 -3.85 0.08 -19.79
N SER A 194 -2.73 0.79 -19.59
CA SER A 194 -2.53 1.58 -18.37
C SER A 194 -3.64 2.63 -18.26
N PRO A 195 -4.13 2.94 -17.05
CA PRO A 195 -5.08 4.04 -16.84
C PRO A 195 -4.61 5.38 -17.44
N ARG A 196 -3.30 5.58 -17.62
CA ARG A 196 -2.72 6.76 -18.27
C ARG A 196 -2.86 6.79 -19.78
N ASP A 197 -3.09 5.66 -20.43
CA ASP A 197 -3.17 5.61 -21.90
C ASP A 197 -4.53 6.09 -22.42
N ARG A 198 -5.58 6.06 -21.60
CA ARG A 198 -6.91 6.60 -21.93
C ARG A 198 -6.96 8.13 -22.03
N THR A 199 -6.03 8.85 -21.42
CA THR A 199 -6.02 10.32 -21.44
C THR A 199 -5.28 10.91 -22.65
N ARG A 200 -4.61 10.09 -23.48
CA ARG A 200 -3.90 10.55 -24.69
C ARG A 200 -4.68 10.42 -26.00
N SER A 201 -5.90 9.90 -25.95
CA SER A 201 -6.76 9.74 -27.14
C SER A 201 -7.96 10.70 -27.07
N ARG A 202 -7.69 12.01 -27.11
CA ARG A 202 -8.62 13.08 -27.55
C ARG A 202 -7.84 14.28 -28.04
#